data_160c94ae6039abb8f9a3a62eb6a3038e
#
_entry.id   160c94ae6039abb8f9a3a62eb6a3038e
#
_cell.length_a   1.000
_cell.length_b   1.000
_cell.length_c   1.000
_cell.angle_alpha   90.00
_cell.angle_beta   90.00
_cell.angle_gamma   90.00
#
_symmetry.space_group_name_H-M   'P 1'
#
loop_
_entity.id
_entity.type
_entity.pdbx_description
1 polymer ?
#
loop_
_entity_poly.entity_id
_entity_poly.type
_entity_poly.pdbx_seq_one_letter_code
_entity_poly.pdbx_strand_id
1 'polypeptide(L)'
;MHSAYHPPMRSMLLLVILAFLGARMGSPCQAETLLGSWHFQGSRQISQMDGGHVLKSVLEEESSLAVVELLVKKLASAPDQLFYGLGNSAHSERVAILQPIMADLIAYESYGEVHGITFPVLNLSMAIRLTDEKQLEWNQRLRRHAAHLGWEVHPPLSEGFTANWEASPQRSGQLMRFGQAGEWLIISIGSDVLTQWTDWQTAILSDTFPPKPTDGSWLSLQMEIDSLAHFSGHDSKPAVERVRVDWSGDGDHIRTTGFIQTKEELDETVESWSIPVNRIVDPVISFSTQRNLAPLISSLPGVKKLFADSIPKQSVAWSKPSKVQNPRGEQQTAPWFLNYITWPVEEDQQSVTPIQERAKAWLGESFLSHRRVDLVGDAEANHAVMKITPGFVQPFVQGYAYGDQFYQMAGLTFVNISRTNPPPAALLGQIENHPRLRYYHWELTGEKVFQYRNLFNLGGFLFGKGQMLKDSPLFSWTVMLENRLGNAVTQLLRKDERTLEIQRKSHLGLTGFEIAVLARWMHADVFPWIHGPSLTDWHLAELQSPRP
;
A
#
# COMPACT_ATOMS: atom_id res chain seq x y z
N MET A 1 7.07 -11.42 -10.58
CA MET A 1 6.52 -10.43 -11.53
C MET A 1 6.16 -9.20 -10.73
N HIS A 2 7.06 -8.24 -10.63
CA HIS A 2 6.64 -6.89 -10.35
C HIS A 2 5.90 -6.46 -11.60
N SER A 3 4.57 -6.43 -11.49
CA SER A 3 3.73 -5.86 -12.51
C SER A 3 4.23 -4.43 -12.76
N ALA A 4 4.74 -4.16 -13.94
CA ALA A 4 4.92 -2.81 -14.47
C ALA A 4 3.56 -2.11 -14.65
N TYR A 5 2.54 -2.64 -13.98
CA TYR A 5 1.22 -2.05 -13.91
C TYR A 5 1.25 -0.94 -12.89
N HIS A 6 1.19 0.24 -13.39
CA HIS A 6 0.98 1.47 -12.67
C HIS A 6 0.09 1.30 -11.45
N PRO A 7 0.67 1.43 -10.29
CA PRO A 7 -0.04 2.02 -9.20
C PRO A 7 0.82 3.11 -8.56
N PRO A 8 1.06 4.26 -9.18
CA PRO A 8 1.69 5.30 -8.39
C PRO A 8 0.83 5.73 -7.22
N MET A 9 -0.45 5.36 -7.21
CA MET A 9 -1.38 5.85 -6.21
C MET A 9 -2.35 4.82 -5.62
N ARG A 10 -2.21 3.54 -5.99
CA ARG A 10 -3.07 2.46 -5.46
C ARG A 10 -2.63 1.92 -4.10
N SER A 11 -1.45 2.30 -3.64
CA SER A 11 -0.80 1.71 -2.47
C SER A 11 -0.72 2.65 -1.29
N MET A 12 -1.55 3.69 -1.22
CA MET A 12 -1.39 4.72 -0.18
C MET A 12 -1.58 4.18 1.24
N LEU A 13 -2.57 3.35 1.49
CA LEU A 13 -2.71 2.70 2.80
C LEU A 13 -1.59 1.70 3.05
N LEU A 14 -1.14 1.05 2.00
CA LEU A 14 -0.03 0.11 2.06
C LEU A 14 1.31 0.81 2.18
N LEU A 15 1.50 1.96 1.52
CA LEU A 15 2.65 2.83 1.71
C LEU A 15 2.77 3.30 3.17
N VAL A 16 1.66 3.48 3.85
CA VAL A 16 1.64 3.80 5.28
C VAL A 16 2.18 2.68 6.13
N ILE A 17 1.70 1.48 5.91
CA ILE A 17 2.23 0.29 6.57
C ILE A 17 3.65 0.02 6.07
N LEU A 18 3.95 0.28 4.79
CA LEU A 18 5.25 0.01 4.15
C LEU A 18 6.30 1.09 4.35
N ALA A 19 5.92 2.34 4.46
CA ALA A 19 6.84 3.42 4.72
C ALA A 19 7.49 3.31 6.12
N PHE A 20 6.78 2.76 7.09
CA PHE A 20 7.39 2.33 8.35
C PHE A 20 8.39 1.17 8.18
N LEU A 21 8.55 0.63 6.99
CA LEU A 21 9.05 -0.71 6.78
C LEU A 21 10.27 -0.83 5.85
N GLY A 22 10.77 0.24 5.25
CA GLY A 22 11.73 0.16 4.13
C GLY A 22 13.12 0.71 4.35
N ALA A 23 13.64 0.81 5.56
CA ALA A 23 14.89 1.52 5.83
C ALA A 23 16.19 0.68 5.69
N ARG A 24 17.16 1.18 4.92
CA ARG A 24 18.58 0.77 4.92
C ARG A 24 19.47 1.93 5.38
N MET A 25 20.59 1.61 5.99
CA MET A 25 21.54 2.52 6.67
C MET A 25 21.85 3.80 5.89
N GLY A 26 21.66 4.95 6.50
CA GLY A 26 22.02 6.29 6.02
C GLY A 26 22.69 7.14 7.12
N SER A 27 23.24 8.27 6.72
CA SER A 27 24.01 9.21 7.54
C SER A 27 23.21 9.80 8.72
N PRO A 28 23.87 10.29 9.78
CA PRO A 28 23.20 10.78 10.98
C PRO A 28 22.33 12.02 10.69
N CYS A 29 21.06 11.94 11.09
CA CYS A 29 20.14 13.06 11.06
C CYS A 29 20.27 13.87 12.36
N GLN A 30 20.06 15.18 12.30
CA GLN A 30 20.39 16.09 13.41
C GLN A 30 19.21 16.49 14.29
N ALA A 31 17.98 16.19 13.91
CA ALA A 31 16.77 16.54 14.67
C ALA A 31 15.73 15.43 14.60
N GLU A 32 14.95 15.30 15.66
CA GLU A 32 13.78 14.45 15.69
C GLU A 32 12.76 14.93 14.65
N THR A 33 12.36 14.05 13.73
CA THR A 33 11.48 14.39 12.61
C THR A 33 10.26 13.52 12.61
N LEU A 34 9.08 14.12 12.53
CA LEU A 34 7.82 13.37 12.36
C LEU A 34 7.88 12.56 11.06
N LEU A 35 7.62 11.27 11.17
CA LEU A 35 7.51 10.34 10.04
C LEU A 35 6.05 10.05 9.69
N GLY A 36 5.18 10.05 10.68
CA GLY A 36 3.76 9.88 10.49
C GLY A 36 2.96 9.89 11.78
N SER A 37 1.65 10.08 11.63
CA SER A 37 0.69 10.08 12.73
C SER A 37 -0.61 9.41 12.32
N TRP A 38 -1.36 8.90 13.30
CA TRP A 38 -2.69 8.37 13.09
C TRP A 38 -3.65 8.79 14.20
N HIS A 39 -4.93 8.86 13.86
CA HIS A 39 -6.03 8.91 14.80
C HIS A 39 -7.10 7.90 14.35
N PHE A 40 -7.41 6.96 15.18
CA PHE A 40 -8.36 5.89 14.91
C PHE A 40 -9.44 5.84 15.99
N GLN A 41 -10.71 5.88 15.59
CA GLN A 41 -11.85 5.91 16.52
C GLN A 41 -12.12 4.56 17.23
N GLY A 42 -11.46 3.50 16.77
CA GLY A 42 -11.69 2.15 17.27
C GLY A 42 -12.90 1.46 16.63
N SER A 43 -12.76 0.17 16.32
CA SER A 43 -13.81 -0.59 15.63
C SER A 43 -15.13 -0.65 16.39
N ARG A 44 -15.09 -0.60 17.71
CA ARG A 44 -16.30 -0.58 18.56
C ARG A 44 -17.12 0.68 18.36
N GLN A 45 -16.48 1.84 18.29
CA GLN A 45 -17.17 3.11 18.07
C GLN A 45 -17.63 3.23 16.61
N ILE A 46 -16.76 2.86 15.66
CA ILE A 46 -17.08 2.89 14.23
C ILE A 46 -18.35 2.06 13.93
N SER A 47 -18.52 0.91 14.58
CA SER A 47 -19.70 0.06 14.36
C SER A 47 -21.03 0.73 14.71
N GLN A 48 -21.00 1.83 15.44
CA GLN A 48 -22.16 2.63 15.86
C GLN A 48 -22.32 3.93 15.05
N MET A 49 -21.31 4.28 14.24
CA MET A 49 -21.32 5.47 13.39
C MET A 49 -22.03 5.20 12.06
N ASP A 50 -22.37 6.29 11.32
CA ASP A 50 -22.95 6.17 10.00
C ASP A 50 -22.05 5.35 9.06
N GLY A 51 -22.64 4.46 8.27
CA GLY A 51 -21.91 3.53 7.39
C GLY A 51 -21.09 2.45 8.10
N GLY A 52 -20.97 2.49 9.43
CA GLY A 52 -20.18 1.52 10.21
C GLY A 52 -20.67 0.08 10.11
N HIS A 53 -21.97 -0.11 9.79
CA HIS A 53 -22.56 -1.43 9.57
C HIS A 53 -21.92 -2.20 8.40
N VAL A 54 -21.44 -1.50 7.37
CA VAL A 54 -20.75 -2.12 6.23
C VAL A 54 -19.46 -2.78 6.69
N LEU A 55 -18.60 -2.01 7.40
CA LEU A 55 -17.36 -2.54 7.96
C LEU A 55 -17.64 -3.68 8.94
N LYS A 56 -18.64 -3.51 9.82
CA LYS A 56 -19.07 -4.52 10.78
C LYS A 56 -19.47 -5.83 10.08
N SER A 57 -20.29 -5.77 9.03
CA SER A 57 -20.75 -6.95 8.30
C SER A 57 -19.62 -7.77 7.66
N VAL A 58 -18.52 -7.10 7.28
CA VAL A 58 -17.32 -7.77 6.74
C VAL A 58 -16.46 -8.32 7.87
N LEU A 59 -16.27 -7.55 8.96
CA LEU A 59 -15.41 -7.96 10.07
C LEU A 59 -15.99 -9.11 10.90
N GLU A 60 -17.31 -9.28 10.96
CA GLU A 60 -17.98 -10.38 11.68
C GLU A 60 -17.96 -11.71 10.93
N GLU A 61 -17.51 -11.76 9.68
CA GLU A 61 -17.35 -13.01 8.94
C GLU A 61 -16.23 -13.86 9.55
N GLU A 62 -16.43 -15.17 9.61
CA GLU A 62 -15.48 -16.12 10.20
C GLU A 62 -14.07 -15.98 9.59
N SER A 63 -13.99 -15.85 8.26
CA SER A 63 -12.71 -15.65 7.58
C SER A 63 -12.05 -14.31 7.94
N SER A 64 -12.84 -13.26 8.18
CA SER A 64 -12.30 -11.96 8.63
C SER A 64 -11.79 -12.02 10.06
N LEU A 65 -12.50 -12.71 10.96
CA LEU A 65 -12.05 -12.90 12.34
C LEU A 65 -10.69 -13.61 12.37
N ALA A 66 -10.53 -14.66 11.57
CA ALA A 66 -9.25 -15.37 11.45
C ALA A 66 -8.12 -14.46 10.90
N VAL A 67 -8.45 -13.57 9.95
CA VAL A 67 -7.49 -12.59 9.42
C VAL A 67 -7.13 -11.52 10.45
N VAL A 68 -8.09 -11.04 11.24
CA VAL A 68 -7.82 -10.10 12.36
C VAL A 68 -6.89 -10.75 13.38
N GLU A 69 -7.06 -12.03 13.70
CA GLU A 69 -6.16 -12.75 14.59
C GLU A 69 -4.72 -12.82 14.04
N LEU A 70 -4.57 -13.11 12.72
CA LEU A 70 -3.27 -13.07 12.05
C LEU A 70 -2.65 -11.67 12.09
N LEU A 71 -3.45 -10.63 11.86
CA LEU A 71 -3.00 -9.23 11.93
C LEU A 71 -2.52 -8.89 13.33
N VAL A 72 -3.31 -9.20 14.35
CA VAL A 72 -2.96 -8.99 15.76
C VAL A 72 -1.65 -9.68 16.14
N LYS A 73 -1.48 -10.94 15.72
CA LYS A 73 -0.24 -11.70 15.95
C LYS A 73 0.96 -11.04 15.25
N LYS A 74 0.78 -10.61 14.00
CA LYS A 74 1.82 -9.95 13.24
C LYS A 74 2.21 -8.61 13.86
N LEU A 75 1.25 -7.78 14.24
CA LEU A 75 1.52 -6.52 14.94
C LEU A 75 2.20 -6.74 16.29
N ALA A 76 1.81 -7.79 17.05
CA ALA A 76 2.44 -8.13 18.30
C ALA A 76 3.92 -8.57 18.15
N SER A 77 4.33 -9.01 16.98
CA SER A 77 5.74 -9.33 16.68
C SER A 77 6.57 -8.12 16.25
N ALA A 78 5.92 -7.00 15.88
CA ALA A 78 6.58 -5.82 15.35
C ALA A 78 7.59 -5.17 16.33
N PRO A 79 7.32 -5.01 17.63
CA PRO A 79 8.26 -4.40 18.56
C PRO A 79 9.60 -5.14 18.64
N ASP A 80 9.59 -6.47 18.58
CA ASP A 80 10.81 -7.27 18.60
C ASP A 80 11.75 -6.94 17.43
N GLN A 81 11.16 -6.63 16.28
CA GLN A 81 11.90 -6.38 15.05
C GLN A 81 12.29 -4.90 14.88
N LEU A 82 11.38 -3.98 15.24
CA LEU A 82 11.57 -2.54 15.00
C LEU A 82 12.38 -1.86 16.11
N PHE A 83 12.10 -2.19 17.37
CA PHE A 83 12.67 -1.45 18.50
C PHE A 83 13.79 -2.22 19.20
N TYR A 84 13.76 -3.54 19.19
CA TYR A 84 14.70 -4.32 20.01
C TYR A 84 15.79 -4.99 19.21
N GLY A 85 15.74 -4.92 17.87
CA GLY A 85 16.78 -5.49 17.01
C GLY A 85 16.94 -7.00 17.11
N LEU A 86 15.91 -7.71 17.57
CA LEU A 86 15.94 -9.16 17.85
C LEU A 86 15.78 -10.04 16.59
N GLY A 87 15.79 -9.43 15.41
CA GLY A 87 15.66 -10.13 14.13
C GLY A 87 14.29 -10.77 13.94
N ASN A 88 14.22 -11.80 13.10
CA ASN A 88 12.96 -12.45 12.74
C ASN A 88 12.44 -13.46 13.78
N SER A 89 13.21 -13.75 14.83
CA SER A 89 12.83 -14.69 15.89
C SER A 89 12.10 -13.97 17.02
N ALA A 90 10.86 -13.52 16.77
CA ALA A 90 10.01 -13.05 17.83
C ALA A 90 9.77 -14.20 18.83
N HIS A 91 10.09 -13.98 20.10
CA HIS A 91 9.88 -14.99 21.13
C HIS A 91 8.38 -15.17 21.34
N SER A 92 7.87 -16.39 21.21
CA SER A 92 6.43 -16.68 21.25
C SER A 92 5.72 -16.15 22.50
N GLU A 93 6.41 -16.13 23.64
CA GLU A 93 5.87 -15.58 24.90
C GLU A 93 5.70 -14.06 24.86
N ARG A 94 6.65 -13.31 24.27
CA ARG A 94 6.52 -11.85 24.12
C ARG A 94 5.36 -11.49 23.20
N VAL A 95 5.25 -12.22 22.08
CA VAL A 95 4.11 -12.07 21.17
C VAL A 95 2.79 -12.32 21.89
N ALA A 96 2.68 -13.41 22.66
CA ALA A 96 1.47 -13.74 23.43
C ALA A 96 1.10 -12.67 24.48
N ILE A 97 2.09 -12.00 25.08
CA ILE A 97 1.85 -10.88 26.01
C ILE A 97 1.26 -9.68 25.27
N LEU A 98 1.77 -9.36 24.06
CA LEU A 98 1.38 -8.19 23.30
C LEU A 98 0.09 -8.38 22.46
N GLN A 99 -0.29 -9.61 22.13
CA GLN A 99 -1.50 -9.86 21.32
C GLN A 99 -2.77 -9.19 21.86
N PRO A 100 -3.14 -9.27 23.15
CA PRO A 100 -4.32 -8.58 23.65
C PRO A 100 -4.20 -7.04 23.57
N ILE A 101 -2.99 -6.51 23.73
CA ILE A 101 -2.70 -5.07 23.55
C ILE A 101 -2.99 -4.65 22.12
N MET A 102 -2.52 -5.41 21.12
CA MET A 102 -2.79 -5.13 19.71
C MET A 102 -4.27 -5.29 19.34
N ALA A 103 -4.97 -6.25 19.97
CA ALA A 103 -6.41 -6.38 19.80
C ALA A 103 -7.18 -5.17 20.36
N ASP A 104 -6.77 -4.66 21.51
CA ASP A 104 -7.36 -3.44 22.08
C ASP A 104 -7.07 -2.20 21.22
N LEU A 105 -5.90 -2.08 20.58
CA LEU A 105 -5.60 -1.00 19.62
C LEU A 105 -6.54 -0.99 18.41
N ILE A 106 -7.04 -2.14 17.98
CA ILE A 106 -8.05 -2.25 16.93
C ILE A 106 -9.45 -1.90 17.47
N ALA A 107 -9.71 -2.19 18.75
CA ALA A 107 -11.04 -2.05 19.34
C ALA A 107 -11.37 -0.65 19.84
N TYR A 108 -10.39 0.07 20.34
CA TYR A 108 -10.55 1.33 21.06
C TYR A 108 -9.95 2.53 20.31
N GLU A 109 -10.38 3.73 20.69
CA GLU A 109 -9.86 4.97 20.14
C GLU A 109 -8.36 5.11 20.46
N SER A 110 -7.55 5.42 19.45
CA SER A 110 -6.11 5.61 19.59
C SER A 110 -5.60 6.75 18.73
N TYR A 111 -4.61 7.45 19.26
CA TYR A 111 -3.82 8.45 18.54
C TYR A 111 -2.34 8.11 18.70
N GLY A 112 -1.54 8.30 17.66
CA GLY A 112 -0.11 8.05 17.77
C GLY A 112 0.72 8.80 16.75
N GLU A 113 1.99 8.93 17.08
CA GLU A 113 3.02 9.55 16.26
C GLU A 113 4.28 8.70 16.26
N VAL A 114 4.94 8.67 15.11
CA VAL A 114 6.25 8.04 14.95
C VAL A 114 7.22 9.09 14.48
N HIS A 115 8.32 9.20 15.19
CA HIS A 115 9.40 10.12 14.87
C HIS A 115 10.69 9.34 14.58
N GLY A 116 11.47 9.82 13.64
CA GLY A 116 12.79 9.31 13.32
C GLY A 116 13.87 10.22 13.89
N ILE A 117 14.93 9.64 14.45
CA ILE A 117 16.11 10.37 14.89
C ILE A 117 17.25 10.05 13.93
N THR A 118 17.67 8.82 13.92
CA THR A 118 18.69 8.29 13.02
C THR A 118 18.37 6.82 12.80
N PHE A 119 18.34 6.39 11.57
CA PHE A 119 18.06 4.98 11.31
C PHE A 119 19.02 4.05 12.05
N PRO A 120 18.54 3.03 12.72
CA PRO A 120 17.16 2.56 12.88
C PRO A 120 16.42 3.10 14.14
N VAL A 121 16.86 4.20 14.73
CA VAL A 121 16.32 4.72 15.99
C VAL A 121 15.01 5.45 15.74
N LEU A 122 13.93 4.88 16.26
CA LEU A 122 12.56 5.40 16.20
C LEU A 122 12.06 5.78 17.59
N ASN A 123 11.29 6.84 17.66
CA ASN A 123 10.44 7.18 18.80
C ASN A 123 8.97 6.95 18.40
N LEU A 124 8.27 6.17 19.19
CA LEU A 124 6.83 5.96 19.08
C LEU A 124 6.16 6.52 20.32
N SER A 125 5.21 7.40 20.14
CA SER A 125 4.29 7.83 21.20
C SER A 125 2.86 7.47 20.79
N MET A 126 2.10 6.93 21.72
CA MET A 126 0.74 6.46 21.49
C MET A 126 -0.12 6.72 22.72
N ALA A 127 -1.32 7.23 22.48
CA ALA A 127 -2.38 7.35 23.47
C ALA A 127 -3.58 6.48 23.06
N ILE A 128 -4.18 5.79 24.02
CA ILE A 128 -5.36 4.95 23.79
C ILE A 128 -6.38 5.20 24.89
N ARG A 129 -7.65 5.30 24.51
CA ARG A 129 -8.75 5.51 25.45
C ARG A 129 -9.28 4.18 25.96
N LEU A 130 -9.01 3.86 27.22
CA LEU A 130 -9.33 2.56 27.82
C LEU A 130 -10.13 2.73 29.10
N THR A 131 -10.92 1.70 29.43
CA THR A 131 -11.52 1.57 30.75
C THR A 131 -10.44 1.30 31.82
N ASP A 132 -10.73 1.64 33.07
CA ASP A 132 -9.79 1.45 34.20
C ASP A 132 -9.32 0.00 34.30
N GLU A 133 -10.21 -0.98 34.09
CA GLU A 133 -9.87 -2.40 34.07
C GLU A 133 -8.84 -2.73 32.98
N LYS A 134 -9.04 -2.22 31.78
CA LYS A 134 -8.12 -2.41 30.66
C LYS A 134 -6.79 -1.70 30.89
N GLN A 135 -6.80 -0.52 31.46
CA GLN A 135 -5.57 0.19 31.82
C GLN A 135 -4.72 -0.63 32.81
N LEU A 136 -5.37 -1.25 33.81
CA LEU A 136 -4.69 -2.13 34.75
C LEU A 136 -4.13 -3.37 34.05
N GLU A 137 -4.89 -4.00 33.15
CA GLU A 137 -4.43 -5.13 32.35
C GLU A 137 -3.19 -4.77 31.52
N TRP A 138 -3.22 -3.62 30.83
CA TRP A 138 -2.10 -3.15 30.02
C TRP A 138 -0.85 -2.88 30.88
N ASN A 139 -1.02 -2.24 32.03
CA ASN A 139 0.07 -2.00 32.98
C ASN A 139 0.78 -3.32 33.36
N GLN A 140 0.01 -4.35 33.72
CA GLN A 140 0.56 -5.64 34.07
C GLN A 140 1.27 -6.33 32.90
N ARG A 141 0.68 -6.29 31.69
CA ARG A 141 1.23 -6.91 30.50
C ARG A 141 2.52 -6.21 30.03
N LEU A 142 2.55 -4.90 30.03
CA LEU A 142 3.72 -4.15 29.61
C LEU A 142 4.88 -4.28 30.60
N ARG A 143 4.62 -4.31 31.91
CA ARG A 143 5.64 -4.63 32.92
C ARG A 143 6.20 -6.04 32.72
N ARG A 144 5.34 -7.02 32.45
CA ARG A 144 5.76 -8.39 32.14
C ARG A 144 6.58 -8.42 30.84
N HIS A 145 6.17 -7.68 29.82
CA HIS A 145 6.92 -7.57 28.56
C HIS A 145 8.31 -6.97 28.77
N ALA A 146 8.42 -5.88 29.52
CA ALA A 146 9.70 -5.26 29.89
C ALA A 146 10.61 -6.25 30.65
N ALA A 147 10.06 -7.02 31.61
CA ALA A 147 10.79 -8.06 32.32
C ALA A 147 11.32 -9.17 31.38
N HIS A 148 10.53 -9.60 30.38
CA HIS A 148 10.98 -10.56 29.37
C HIS A 148 12.05 -10.02 28.42
N LEU A 149 12.18 -8.69 28.32
CA LEU A 149 13.29 -8.02 27.61
C LEU A 149 14.54 -7.85 28.50
N GLY A 150 14.45 -8.19 29.78
CA GLY A 150 15.50 -7.91 30.75
C GLY A 150 15.61 -6.42 31.10
N TRP A 151 14.54 -5.65 30.91
CA TRP A 151 14.51 -4.24 31.24
C TRP A 151 14.14 -4.03 32.70
N GLU A 152 14.82 -3.08 33.34
CA GLU A 152 14.50 -2.68 34.70
C GLU A 152 13.33 -1.71 34.71
N VAL A 153 12.31 -2.02 35.50
CA VAL A 153 11.13 -1.16 35.71
C VAL A 153 11.32 -0.36 36.98
N HIS A 154 11.27 0.95 36.88
CA HIS A 154 11.50 1.88 38.00
C HIS A 154 10.47 3.01 38.00
N PRO A 155 10.29 3.75 39.09
CA PRO A 155 9.57 5.00 39.08
C PRO A 155 10.17 5.99 38.08
N PRO A 156 9.41 6.98 37.61
CA PRO A 156 9.93 7.98 36.68
C PRO A 156 11.20 8.66 37.23
N LEU A 157 12.22 8.73 36.39
CA LEU A 157 13.52 9.31 36.77
C LEU A 157 13.54 10.84 36.74
N SER A 158 12.55 11.47 36.09
CA SER A 158 12.49 12.91 35.91
C SER A 158 11.49 13.55 36.85
N GLU A 159 11.91 14.53 37.61
CA GLU A 159 11.02 15.35 38.45
C GLU A 159 10.00 16.10 37.56
N GLY A 160 8.76 16.17 38.02
CA GLY A 160 7.67 16.87 37.29
C GLY A 160 6.88 16.01 36.28
N PHE A 161 7.24 14.73 36.08
CA PHE A 161 6.51 13.83 35.22
C PHE A 161 5.51 12.96 35.96
N THR A 162 4.31 12.84 35.41
CA THR A 162 3.23 11.99 35.95
C THR A 162 3.18 10.61 35.28
N ALA A 163 4.30 10.11 34.75
CA ALA A 163 4.39 8.72 34.34
C ALA A 163 4.18 7.78 35.53
N ASN A 164 3.47 6.67 35.31
CA ASN A 164 3.30 5.66 36.36
C ASN A 164 4.58 4.85 36.58
N TRP A 165 5.34 4.63 35.51
CA TRP A 165 6.63 3.95 35.53
C TRP A 165 7.42 4.16 34.24
N GLU A 166 8.69 3.88 34.32
CA GLU A 166 9.62 3.80 33.19
C GLU A 166 10.31 2.44 33.18
N ALA A 167 10.72 1.98 32.00
CA ALA A 167 11.55 0.79 31.85
C ALA A 167 12.66 1.04 30.83
N SER A 168 13.87 0.64 31.15
CA SER A 168 15.03 0.78 30.28
C SER A 168 15.95 -0.43 30.34
N PRO A 169 16.62 -0.79 29.25
CA PRO A 169 17.71 -1.76 29.27
C PRO A 169 18.94 -1.14 29.91
N GLN A 170 19.77 -1.95 30.58
CA GLN A 170 20.95 -1.48 31.27
C GLN A 170 22.03 -0.81 30.39
N ARG A 171 21.98 -0.97 29.07
CA ARG A 171 23.06 -0.55 28.14
C ARG A 171 22.62 0.15 26.85
N SER A 172 21.34 0.39 26.62
CA SER A 172 20.88 1.14 25.46
C SER A 172 20.18 2.42 25.90
N GLY A 173 20.31 3.50 25.12
CA GLY A 173 19.59 4.74 25.40
C GLY A 173 18.08 4.68 25.13
N GLN A 174 17.50 3.50 25.00
CA GLN A 174 16.05 3.34 24.79
C GLN A 174 15.32 3.39 26.12
N LEU A 175 14.13 3.97 26.09
CA LEU A 175 13.26 4.14 27.26
C LEU A 175 11.82 3.80 26.84
N MET A 176 11.11 3.06 27.70
CA MET A 176 9.66 2.90 27.63
C MET A 176 9.02 3.65 28.78
N ARG A 177 8.05 4.51 28.48
CA ARG A 177 7.22 5.18 29.46
C ARG A 177 5.80 4.73 29.37
N PHE A 178 5.18 4.66 30.54
CA PHE A 178 3.78 4.30 30.69
C PHE A 178 3.14 5.20 31.71
N GLY A 179 2.01 5.81 31.38
CA GLY A 179 1.28 6.63 32.31
C GLY A 179 -0.15 6.89 31.88
N GLN A 180 -0.91 7.51 32.76
CA GLN A 180 -2.29 7.82 32.58
C GLN A 180 -2.51 9.33 32.66
N ALA A 181 -3.35 9.86 31.76
CA ALA A 181 -3.82 11.23 31.79
C ALA A 181 -5.32 11.25 31.44
N GLY A 182 -6.18 11.55 32.43
CA GLY A 182 -7.63 11.44 32.26
C GLY A 182 -8.06 10.02 31.86
N GLU A 183 -8.83 9.92 30.79
CA GLU A 183 -9.28 8.62 30.23
C GLU A 183 -8.24 7.98 29.29
N TRP A 184 -7.11 8.64 29.06
CA TRP A 184 -6.09 8.19 28.13
C TRP A 184 -4.96 7.50 28.85
N LEU A 185 -4.56 6.38 28.30
CA LEU A 185 -3.32 5.69 28.63
C LEU A 185 -2.28 6.11 27.59
N ILE A 186 -1.14 6.64 28.05
CA ILE A 186 -0.05 7.07 27.17
C ILE A 186 1.11 6.08 27.28
N ILE A 187 1.67 5.71 26.15
CA ILE A 187 2.87 4.89 26.03
C ILE A 187 3.83 5.60 25.10
N SER A 188 5.09 5.67 25.48
CA SER A 188 6.15 6.15 24.61
C SER A 188 7.34 5.22 24.67
N ILE A 189 7.92 4.91 23.52
CA ILE A 189 9.07 4.03 23.37
C ILE A 189 10.10 4.72 22.45
N GLY A 190 11.32 4.84 22.89
CA GLY A 190 12.40 5.44 22.09
C GLY A 190 13.53 6.00 22.94
N SER A 191 14.42 6.79 22.33
CA SER A 191 15.57 7.37 23.00
C SER A 191 15.30 8.75 23.62
N ASP A 192 14.37 9.52 23.04
CA ASP A 192 13.93 10.82 23.56
C ASP A 192 12.42 11.00 23.35
N VAL A 193 11.67 10.67 24.37
CA VAL A 193 10.20 10.73 24.35
C VAL A 193 9.63 11.75 25.34
N LEU A 194 10.50 12.56 25.97
CA LEU A 194 10.12 13.45 27.06
C LEU A 194 9.24 14.62 26.60
N THR A 195 9.63 15.28 25.55
CA THR A 195 8.95 16.47 25.03
C THR A 195 7.52 16.12 24.61
N GLN A 196 7.36 15.10 23.76
CA GLN A 196 6.04 14.65 23.31
C GLN A 196 5.15 14.22 24.48
N TRP A 197 5.70 13.51 25.44
CA TRP A 197 4.95 13.09 26.62
C TRP A 197 4.33 14.28 27.36
N THR A 198 5.11 15.31 27.62
CA THR A 198 4.66 16.51 28.31
C THR A 198 3.61 17.28 27.53
N ASP A 199 3.82 17.41 26.22
CA ASP A 199 2.89 18.09 25.33
C ASP A 199 1.54 17.38 25.27
N TRP A 200 1.54 16.07 25.13
CA TRP A 200 0.31 15.28 25.09
C TRP A 200 -0.44 15.29 26.41
N GLN A 201 0.28 15.17 27.52
CA GLN A 201 -0.31 15.24 28.83
C GLN A 201 -0.98 16.59 29.08
N THR A 202 -0.34 17.68 28.69
CA THR A 202 -0.88 19.03 28.75
C THR A 202 -2.12 19.17 27.86
N ALA A 203 -2.05 18.65 26.64
CA ALA A 203 -3.17 18.69 25.69
C ALA A 203 -4.38 17.89 26.18
N ILE A 204 -4.17 16.71 26.78
CA ILE A 204 -5.24 15.90 27.39
C ILE A 204 -5.89 16.64 28.55
N LEU A 205 -5.10 17.20 29.45
CA LEU A 205 -5.63 17.93 30.61
C LEU A 205 -6.35 19.22 30.24
N SER A 206 -6.04 19.82 29.08
CA SER A 206 -6.71 21.01 28.55
C SER A 206 -7.86 20.67 27.57
N ASP A 207 -8.24 19.42 27.42
CA ASP A 207 -9.29 18.93 26.50
C ASP A 207 -9.06 19.32 25.01
N THR A 208 -7.79 19.41 24.62
CA THR A 208 -7.38 19.69 23.25
C THR A 208 -6.82 18.46 22.52
N PHE A 209 -6.80 17.32 23.20
CA PHE A 209 -6.30 16.05 22.68
C PHE A 209 -7.44 15.05 22.42
N PRO A 210 -7.34 14.19 21.42
CA PRO A 210 -6.37 14.27 20.31
C PRO A 210 -6.68 15.46 19.38
N PRO A 211 -5.77 15.83 18.45
CA PRO A 211 -6.09 16.81 17.43
C PRO A 211 -7.38 16.42 16.72
N LYS A 212 -8.35 17.31 16.66
CA LYS A 212 -9.69 16.99 16.16
C LYS A 212 -9.59 16.43 14.75
N PRO A 213 -10.09 15.21 14.50
CA PRO A 213 -10.16 14.66 13.15
C PRO A 213 -11.11 15.50 12.29
N THR A 214 -11.06 15.33 11.00
CA THR A 214 -12.11 15.82 10.10
C THR A 214 -13.45 15.26 10.57
N ASP A 215 -14.50 16.08 10.63
CA ASP A 215 -15.80 15.68 11.15
C ASP A 215 -16.26 14.33 10.52
N GLY A 216 -16.62 13.39 11.38
CA GLY A 216 -17.07 12.05 10.99
C GLY A 216 -15.96 11.09 10.53
N SER A 217 -14.68 11.44 10.62
CA SER A 217 -13.58 10.56 10.24
C SER A 217 -13.40 9.41 11.24
N TRP A 218 -13.32 8.20 10.73
CA TRP A 218 -13.06 6.96 11.51
C TRP A 218 -11.58 6.73 11.75
N LEU A 219 -10.79 7.06 10.74
CA LEU A 219 -9.35 6.94 10.73
C LEU A 219 -8.79 8.12 9.94
N SER A 220 -7.89 8.83 10.56
CA SER A 220 -7.02 9.82 9.91
C SER A 220 -5.59 9.30 9.95
N LEU A 221 -4.89 9.43 8.85
CA LEU A 221 -3.53 8.99 8.72
C LEU A 221 -2.74 10.02 7.94
N GLN A 222 -1.61 10.45 8.49
CA GLN A 222 -0.68 11.37 7.84
C GLN A 222 0.71 10.77 7.78
N MET A 223 1.39 10.99 6.66
CA MET A 223 2.77 10.57 6.45
C MET A 223 3.59 11.68 5.84
N GLU A 224 4.77 11.85 6.37
CA GLU A 224 5.82 12.73 5.86
C GLU A 224 6.76 11.90 4.97
N ILE A 225 6.42 11.76 3.70
CA ILE A 225 7.10 10.86 2.75
C ILE A 225 8.57 11.26 2.55
N ASP A 226 8.84 12.56 2.54
CA ASP A 226 10.21 13.07 2.42
C ASP A 226 11.05 12.71 3.65
N SER A 227 10.49 12.91 4.83
CA SER A 227 11.13 12.54 6.09
C SER A 227 11.39 11.03 6.15
N LEU A 228 10.42 10.21 5.73
CA LEU A 228 10.55 8.75 5.65
C LEU A 228 11.65 8.32 4.69
N ALA A 229 11.73 8.92 3.49
CA ALA A 229 12.77 8.61 2.51
C ALA A 229 14.16 8.99 3.05
N HIS A 230 14.27 10.17 3.65
CA HIS A 230 15.51 10.63 4.26
C HIS A 230 15.93 9.74 5.43
N PHE A 231 15.00 9.44 6.36
CA PHE A 231 15.23 8.53 7.48
C PHE A 231 15.68 7.14 7.02
N SER A 232 15.09 6.63 5.93
CA SER A 232 15.42 5.31 5.38
C SER A 232 16.75 5.27 4.59
N GLY A 233 17.45 6.38 4.45
CA GLY A 233 18.69 6.47 3.69
C GLY A 233 18.52 6.25 2.18
N HIS A 234 17.32 6.49 1.66
CA HIS A 234 17.09 6.43 0.23
C HIS A 234 17.58 7.73 -0.42
N ASP A 235 18.58 7.64 -1.26
CA ASP A 235 19.10 8.78 -2.05
C ASP A 235 18.08 9.31 -3.07
N SER A 236 17.02 8.56 -3.35
CA SER A 236 15.95 8.99 -4.25
C SER A 236 15.08 10.04 -3.56
N LYS A 237 15.12 11.25 -4.07
CA LYS A 237 14.19 12.30 -3.63
C LYS A 237 12.76 11.92 -4.09
N PRO A 238 11.83 11.59 -3.17
CA PRO A 238 10.46 11.31 -3.56
C PRO A 238 9.81 12.57 -4.14
N ALA A 239 8.98 12.41 -5.15
CA ALA A 239 8.20 13.52 -5.72
C ALA A 239 7.10 14.01 -4.77
N VAL A 240 6.74 13.18 -3.79
CA VAL A 240 5.72 13.47 -2.77
C VAL A 240 6.40 13.91 -1.49
N GLU A 241 5.91 15.00 -0.91
CA GLU A 241 6.35 15.51 0.39
C GLU A 241 5.55 14.88 1.52
N ARG A 242 4.21 14.98 1.41
CA ARG A 242 3.26 14.55 2.43
C ARG A 242 2.04 13.90 1.82
N VAL A 243 1.48 12.95 2.54
CA VAL A 243 0.19 12.33 2.23
C VAL A 243 -0.68 12.32 3.48
N ARG A 244 -1.95 12.70 3.33
CA ARG A 244 -2.97 12.50 4.35
C ARG A 244 -4.18 11.81 3.76
N VAL A 245 -4.76 10.89 4.52
CA VAL A 245 -6.02 10.23 4.19
C VAL A 245 -6.90 10.12 5.41
N ASP A 246 -8.18 10.37 5.19
CA ASP A 246 -9.24 10.28 6.17
C ASP A 246 -10.31 9.30 5.64
N TRP A 247 -10.75 8.35 6.47
CA TRP A 247 -11.83 7.42 6.16
C TRP A 247 -13.07 7.78 6.96
N SER A 248 -14.22 7.77 6.31
CA SER A 248 -15.53 8.01 6.93
C SER A 248 -16.61 7.13 6.32
N GLY A 249 -17.74 6.99 6.99
CA GLY A 249 -18.92 6.33 6.44
C GLY A 249 -19.64 7.19 5.40
N ASP A 250 -20.24 6.57 4.41
CA ASP A 250 -21.09 7.19 3.38
C ASP A 250 -22.20 6.20 2.95
N GLY A 251 -23.19 6.00 3.81
CA GLY A 251 -24.22 4.99 3.64
C GLY A 251 -23.64 3.59 3.57
N ASP A 252 -23.85 2.88 2.43
CA ASP A 252 -23.32 1.53 2.21
C ASP A 252 -21.87 1.48 1.72
N HIS A 253 -21.13 2.58 1.88
CA HIS A 253 -19.76 2.71 1.39
C HIS A 253 -18.88 3.38 2.41
N ILE A 254 -17.58 3.24 2.21
CA ILE A 254 -16.56 4.03 2.89
C ILE A 254 -16.05 5.08 1.93
N ARG A 255 -16.06 6.31 2.37
CA ARG A 255 -15.44 7.43 1.69
C ARG A 255 -14.02 7.61 2.20
N THR A 256 -13.06 7.69 1.31
CA THR A 256 -11.70 8.10 1.60
C THR A 256 -11.48 9.47 0.99
N THR A 257 -11.12 10.44 1.81
CA THR A 257 -10.72 11.78 1.38
C THR A 257 -9.30 12.06 1.83
N GLY A 258 -8.68 13.10 1.31
CA GLY A 258 -7.33 13.47 1.74
C GLY A 258 -6.60 14.29 0.71
N PHE A 259 -5.28 14.35 0.86
CA PHE A 259 -4.43 15.06 -0.09
C PHE A 259 -3.05 14.41 -0.24
N ILE A 260 -2.44 14.68 -1.39
CA ILE A 260 -1.04 14.42 -1.69
C ILE A 260 -0.39 15.77 -1.94
N GLN A 261 0.61 16.11 -1.16
CA GLN A 261 1.44 17.29 -1.37
C GLN A 261 2.68 16.89 -2.14
N THR A 262 2.94 17.55 -3.26
CA THR A 262 4.09 17.31 -4.12
C THR A 262 5.19 18.34 -3.87
N LYS A 263 6.45 17.96 -4.08
CA LYS A 263 7.59 18.87 -4.01
C LYS A 263 7.64 19.83 -5.21
N GLU A 264 7.35 19.28 -6.38
CA GLU A 264 7.31 20.04 -7.63
C GLU A 264 5.90 20.53 -7.92
N GLU A 265 5.81 21.62 -8.65
CA GLU A 265 4.55 22.17 -9.09
C GLU A 265 3.87 21.24 -10.11
N LEU A 266 2.58 21.09 -9.96
CA LEU A 266 1.73 20.35 -10.87
C LEU A 266 1.41 21.26 -12.07
N ASP A 267 1.63 20.77 -13.26
CA ASP A 267 1.34 21.48 -14.51
C ASP A 267 -0.10 22.04 -14.52
N GLU A 268 -0.21 23.34 -14.79
CA GLU A 268 -1.51 24.03 -14.85
C GLU A 268 -2.23 23.73 -16.17
N THR A 269 -1.46 23.66 -17.25
CA THR A 269 -2.01 23.41 -18.58
C THR A 269 -2.51 21.98 -18.69
N VAL A 270 -3.78 21.84 -19.04
CA VAL A 270 -4.42 20.54 -19.13
C VAL A 270 -4.87 20.31 -20.57
N GLU A 271 -4.15 19.45 -21.25
CA GLU A 271 -4.60 18.94 -22.54
C GLU A 271 -5.93 18.18 -22.39
N SER A 272 -6.74 18.17 -23.42
CA SER A 272 -7.95 17.34 -23.46
C SER A 272 -7.60 15.87 -23.26
N TRP A 273 -8.52 15.12 -22.66
CA TRP A 273 -8.33 13.69 -22.50
C TRP A 273 -8.23 12.98 -23.86
N SER A 274 -7.18 12.20 -24.03
CA SER A 274 -6.94 11.41 -25.24
C SER A 274 -7.19 9.93 -24.92
N ILE A 275 -8.45 9.49 -25.12
CA ILE A 275 -8.92 8.14 -24.76
C ILE A 275 -9.28 7.37 -26.04
N PRO A 276 -8.52 6.34 -26.42
CA PRO A 276 -8.81 5.55 -27.63
C PRO A 276 -9.94 4.55 -27.39
N VAL A 277 -11.17 5.03 -27.36
CA VAL A 277 -12.37 4.25 -26.99
C VAL A 277 -12.61 3.02 -27.85
N ASN A 278 -12.10 3.00 -29.10
CA ASN A 278 -12.23 1.85 -30.00
C ASN A 278 -11.38 0.63 -29.57
N ARG A 279 -10.44 0.80 -28.64
CA ARG A 279 -9.60 -0.26 -28.11
C ARG A 279 -10.05 -0.76 -26.74
N ILE A 280 -10.88 0.01 -26.06
CA ILE A 280 -11.42 -0.34 -24.75
C ILE A 280 -12.69 -1.14 -24.97
N VAL A 281 -12.61 -2.44 -24.83
CA VAL A 281 -13.69 -3.37 -25.17
C VAL A 281 -14.38 -3.88 -23.92
N ASP A 282 -15.68 -3.69 -23.84
CA ASP A 282 -16.53 -4.27 -22.80
C ASP A 282 -16.60 -5.82 -22.91
N PRO A 283 -16.67 -6.60 -21.82
CA PRO A 283 -16.74 -6.17 -20.43
C PRO A 283 -15.40 -5.68 -19.87
N VAL A 284 -15.45 -4.53 -19.21
CA VAL A 284 -14.31 -3.93 -18.50
C VAL A 284 -14.52 -4.15 -17.00
N ILE A 285 -13.50 -4.66 -16.32
CA ILE A 285 -13.54 -4.87 -14.86
C ILE A 285 -12.72 -3.83 -14.10
N SER A 286 -11.84 -3.11 -14.78
CA SER A 286 -11.24 -1.88 -14.26
C SER A 286 -10.85 -0.96 -15.41
N PHE A 287 -10.92 0.32 -15.12
CA PHE A 287 -10.52 1.41 -16.02
C PHE A 287 -9.76 2.46 -15.21
N SER A 288 -8.64 2.93 -15.74
CA SER A 288 -7.88 4.02 -15.13
C SER A 288 -7.39 4.95 -16.21
N THR A 289 -7.38 6.22 -15.92
CA THR A 289 -6.71 7.21 -16.78
C THR A 289 -5.98 8.24 -15.93
N GLN A 290 -4.87 8.75 -16.44
CA GLN A 290 -4.09 9.80 -15.80
C GLN A 290 -3.61 10.82 -16.82
N ARG A 291 -3.42 12.05 -16.36
CA ARG A 291 -2.79 13.13 -17.15
C ARG A 291 -1.95 14.05 -16.26
N ASN A 292 -0.81 14.48 -16.80
CA ASN A 292 0.13 15.42 -16.17
C ASN A 292 0.55 15.01 -14.74
N LEU A 293 0.76 13.70 -14.52
CA LEU A 293 1.30 13.13 -13.28
C LEU A 293 2.74 12.61 -13.49
N ALA A 294 3.41 13.00 -14.56
CA ALA A 294 4.78 12.58 -14.85
C ALA A 294 5.74 12.74 -13.65
N PRO A 295 5.75 13.86 -12.89
CA PRO A 295 6.62 14.00 -11.73
C PRO A 295 6.41 12.91 -10.68
N LEU A 296 5.16 12.50 -10.43
CA LEU A 296 4.81 11.46 -9.46
C LEU A 296 5.18 10.06 -9.96
N ILE A 297 4.93 9.78 -11.23
CA ILE A 297 5.15 8.43 -11.78
C ILE A 297 6.61 8.20 -12.18
N SER A 298 7.40 9.25 -12.43
CA SER A 298 8.84 9.16 -12.78
C SER A 298 9.69 8.56 -11.67
N SER A 299 9.29 8.73 -10.42
CA SER A 299 9.97 8.14 -9.26
C SER A 299 9.81 6.61 -9.16
N LEU A 300 8.88 6.01 -9.93
CA LEU A 300 8.65 4.58 -9.94
C LEU A 300 9.75 3.84 -10.72
N PRO A 301 10.45 2.88 -10.10
CA PRO A 301 11.62 2.26 -10.73
C PRO A 301 11.38 1.63 -12.10
N GLY A 302 10.20 1.05 -12.33
CA GLY A 302 9.82 0.44 -13.60
C GLY A 302 9.51 1.47 -14.69
N VAL A 303 8.94 2.61 -14.34
CA VAL A 303 8.55 3.66 -15.29
C VAL A 303 9.78 4.30 -15.92
N LYS A 304 10.75 4.71 -15.11
CA LYS A 304 12.00 5.30 -15.60
C LYS A 304 12.78 4.33 -16.49
N LYS A 305 12.80 3.04 -16.16
CA LYS A 305 13.46 2.02 -16.99
C LYS A 305 12.77 1.80 -18.34
N LEU A 306 11.44 1.88 -18.39
CA LEU A 306 10.67 1.66 -19.62
C LEU A 306 10.61 2.90 -20.52
N PHE A 307 10.38 4.06 -19.94
CA PHE A 307 10.12 5.28 -20.70
C PHE A 307 11.35 6.19 -20.82
N ALA A 308 12.40 5.95 -20.01
CA ALA A 308 13.54 6.87 -19.89
C ALA A 308 13.06 8.30 -19.57
N ASP A 309 13.40 9.27 -20.42
CA ASP A 309 13.02 10.66 -20.22
C ASP A 309 11.69 11.04 -20.91
N SER A 310 11.09 10.09 -21.66
CA SER A 310 9.85 10.32 -22.44
C SER A 310 8.63 9.75 -21.73
N ILE A 311 8.41 10.11 -20.45
CA ILE A 311 7.25 9.65 -19.70
C ILE A 311 5.98 10.25 -20.30
N PRO A 312 4.98 9.41 -20.65
CA PRO A 312 3.75 9.91 -21.26
C PRO A 312 3.00 10.89 -20.35
N LYS A 313 2.60 12.04 -20.90
CA LYS A 313 1.76 13.02 -20.20
C LYS A 313 0.39 12.46 -19.85
N GLN A 314 -0.12 11.56 -20.68
CA GLN A 314 -1.41 10.88 -20.49
C GLN A 314 -1.25 9.37 -20.67
N SER A 315 -2.04 8.60 -19.93
CA SER A 315 -2.18 7.17 -20.19
C SER A 315 -3.55 6.66 -19.76
N VAL A 316 -3.98 5.60 -20.43
CA VAL A 316 -5.23 4.90 -20.13
C VAL A 316 -4.90 3.43 -19.91
N ALA A 317 -5.41 2.85 -18.83
CA ALA A 317 -5.27 1.44 -18.55
C ALA A 317 -6.61 0.80 -18.24
N TRP A 318 -6.82 -0.39 -18.74
CA TRP A 318 -8.04 -1.16 -18.45
C TRP A 318 -7.74 -2.64 -18.31
N SER A 319 -8.66 -3.34 -17.68
CA SER A 319 -8.62 -4.77 -17.62
C SER A 319 -10.00 -5.37 -17.89
N LYS A 320 -10.00 -6.56 -18.44
CA LYS A 320 -11.20 -7.32 -18.73
C LYS A 320 -11.07 -8.76 -18.22
N PRO A 321 -12.19 -9.44 -17.91
CA PRO A 321 -12.12 -10.84 -17.54
C PRO A 321 -11.62 -11.66 -18.74
N SER A 322 -10.77 -12.62 -18.48
CA SER A 322 -10.41 -13.62 -19.48
C SER A 322 -11.42 -14.76 -19.41
N LYS A 323 -12.24 -14.89 -20.42
CA LYS A 323 -13.13 -16.05 -20.57
C LYS A 323 -12.48 -17.04 -21.52
N VAL A 324 -12.21 -18.24 -21.03
CA VAL A 324 -11.70 -19.35 -21.83
C VAL A 324 -12.78 -20.42 -21.88
N GLN A 325 -13.04 -20.94 -23.08
CA GLN A 325 -13.86 -22.14 -23.18
C GLN A 325 -13.04 -23.36 -22.74
N ASN A 326 -13.55 -24.12 -21.78
CA ASN A 326 -12.98 -25.40 -21.43
C ASN A 326 -13.23 -26.42 -22.58
N PRO A 327 -12.58 -27.59 -22.56
CA PRO A 327 -12.79 -28.63 -23.57
C PRO A 327 -14.26 -29.13 -23.70
N ARG A 328 -15.11 -28.79 -22.74
CA ARG A 328 -16.56 -29.10 -22.76
C ARG A 328 -17.41 -27.98 -23.35
N GLY A 329 -16.78 -26.89 -23.83
CA GLY A 329 -17.49 -25.74 -24.37
C GLY A 329 -18.04 -24.77 -23.32
N GLU A 330 -17.82 -25.03 -22.03
CA GLU A 330 -18.24 -24.15 -20.94
C GLU A 330 -17.29 -22.97 -20.82
N GLN A 331 -17.82 -21.78 -20.61
CA GLN A 331 -17.00 -20.60 -20.36
C GLN A 331 -16.47 -20.66 -18.92
N GLN A 332 -15.15 -20.75 -18.78
CA GLN A 332 -14.46 -20.58 -17.51
C GLN A 332 -13.69 -19.26 -17.52
N THR A 333 -13.73 -18.58 -16.39
CA THR A 333 -12.85 -17.42 -16.18
C THR A 333 -11.42 -17.96 -16.02
N ALA A 334 -10.57 -17.70 -16.99
CA ALA A 334 -9.17 -18.07 -16.87
C ALA A 334 -8.49 -17.19 -15.80
N PRO A 335 -7.50 -17.72 -15.08
CA PRO A 335 -6.71 -16.93 -14.14
C PRO A 335 -5.85 -15.84 -14.85
N TRP A 336 -5.87 -15.81 -16.16
CA TRP A 336 -5.16 -14.87 -17.01
C TRP A 336 -6.03 -13.66 -17.24
N PHE A 337 -5.62 -12.53 -16.73
CA PHE A 337 -6.34 -11.29 -17.02
C PHE A 337 -5.70 -10.55 -18.17
N LEU A 338 -6.57 -10.05 -18.99
CA LEU A 338 -6.23 -9.16 -20.07
C LEU A 338 -6.12 -7.77 -19.47
N ASN A 339 -4.88 -7.33 -19.27
CA ASN A 339 -4.58 -5.99 -18.78
C ASN A 339 -3.84 -5.24 -19.88
N TYR A 340 -4.29 -4.05 -20.14
CA TYR A 340 -3.78 -3.17 -21.18
C TYR A 340 -3.47 -1.81 -20.60
N ILE A 341 -2.46 -1.18 -21.17
CA ILE A 341 -2.16 0.24 -20.97
C ILE A 341 -1.85 0.85 -22.34
N THR A 342 -2.33 2.04 -22.59
CA THR A 342 -2.05 2.79 -23.80
C THR A 342 -1.75 4.25 -23.48
N TRP A 343 -0.97 4.88 -24.33
CA TRP A 343 -0.59 6.28 -24.21
C TRP A 343 -0.41 6.90 -25.59
N PRO A 344 -0.78 8.18 -25.76
CA PRO A 344 -0.50 8.91 -26.98
C PRO A 344 1.01 9.15 -27.12
N VAL A 345 1.51 9.18 -28.33
CA VAL A 345 2.92 9.47 -28.63
C VAL A 345 3.03 10.53 -29.72
N GLU A 346 4.11 11.29 -29.67
CA GLU A 346 4.49 12.26 -30.68
C GLU A 346 4.88 11.55 -32.00
N GLU A 347 4.89 12.28 -33.10
CA GLU A 347 5.16 11.74 -34.43
C GLU A 347 6.54 11.07 -34.56
N ASP A 348 7.55 11.61 -33.89
CA ASP A 348 8.91 11.07 -33.82
C ASP A 348 9.05 9.82 -32.93
N GLN A 349 8.06 9.53 -32.10
CA GLN A 349 8.04 8.42 -31.14
C GLN A 349 7.12 7.26 -31.58
N GLN A 350 6.67 7.23 -32.81
CA GLN A 350 5.72 6.20 -33.28
C GLN A 350 6.31 4.78 -33.30
N SER A 351 7.63 4.65 -33.43
CA SER A 351 8.30 3.34 -33.38
C SER A 351 8.19 2.73 -31.98
N VAL A 352 7.73 1.48 -31.89
CA VAL A 352 7.66 0.72 -30.64
C VAL A 352 9.00 0.06 -30.26
N THR A 353 9.97 0.01 -31.17
CA THR A 353 11.25 -0.68 -30.97
C THR A 353 12.01 -0.22 -29.72
N PRO A 354 12.16 1.10 -29.43
CA PRO A 354 12.92 1.53 -28.26
C PRO A 354 12.31 1.06 -26.94
N ILE A 355 10.98 1.05 -26.81
CA ILE A 355 10.32 0.61 -25.58
C ILE A 355 10.34 -0.92 -25.44
N GLN A 356 10.28 -1.64 -26.55
CA GLN A 356 10.41 -3.09 -26.57
C GLN A 356 11.78 -3.55 -26.08
N GLU A 357 12.86 -2.93 -26.57
CA GLU A 357 14.22 -3.26 -26.16
C GLU A 357 14.44 -2.94 -24.68
N ARG A 358 13.94 -1.82 -24.19
CA ARG A 358 14.00 -1.48 -22.76
C ARG A 358 13.16 -2.46 -21.91
N ALA A 359 11.99 -2.83 -22.37
CA ALA A 359 11.13 -3.82 -21.67
C ALA A 359 11.80 -5.19 -21.62
N LYS A 360 12.44 -5.64 -22.71
CA LYS A 360 13.20 -6.88 -22.77
C LYS A 360 14.39 -6.86 -21.80
N ALA A 361 15.18 -5.79 -21.82
CA ALA A 361 16.30 -5.63 -20.91
C ALA A 361 15.83 -5.65 -19.44
N TRP A 362 14.81 -4.87 -19.11
CA TRP A 362 14.26 -4.81 -17.76
C TRP A 362 13.69 -6.15 -17.27
N LEU A 363 12.95 -6.87 -18.12
CA LEU A 363 12.45 -8.21 -17.80
C LEU A 363 13.60 -9.20 -17.62
N GLY A 364 14.61 -9.15 -18.47
CA GLY A 364 15.79 -10.03 -18.37
C GLY A 364 16.59 -9.80 -17.10
N GLU A 365 16.83 -8.55 -16.74
CA GLU A 365 17.59 -8.20 -15.54
C GLU A 365 16.84 -8.44 -14.22
N SER A 366 15.55 -8.07 -14.20
CA SER A 366 14.80 -7.98 -12.95
C SER A 366 14.00 -9.21 -12.59
N PHE A 367 13.56 -10.01 -13.59
CA PHE A 367 12.58 -11.06 -13.35
C PHE A 367 12.92 -12.41 -13.94
N LEU A 368 13.77 -12.45 -14.96
CA LEU A 368 13.92 -13.62 -15.81
C LEU A 368 15.38 -13.96 -16.05
N SER A 369 16.27 -13.64 -15.12
CA SER A 369 17.71 -13.93 -15.23
C SER A 369 18.02 -15.38 -15.61
N HIS A 370 17.07 -16.31 -15.38
CA HIS A 370 17.17 -17.71 -15.74
C HIS A 370 16.19 -18.15 -16.85
N ARG A 371 15.53 -17.20 -17.53
CA ARG A 371 14.57 -17.48 -18.58
C ARG A 371 14.94 -16.76 -19.86
N ARG A 372 14.72 -17.45 -20.98
CA ARG A 372 14.94 -16.83 -22.29
C ARG A 372 13.75 -15.95 -22.64
N VAL A 373 14.03 -14.68 -22.95
CA VAL A 373 13.07 -13.71 -23.46
C VAL A 373 13.41 -13.42 -24.92
N ASP A 374 12.60 -13.93 -25.84
CA ASP A 374 12.73 -13.68 -27.25
C ASP A 374 11.73 -12.61 -27.68
N LEU A 375 12.17 -11.64 -28.49
CA LEU A 375 11.27 -10.75 -29.21
C LEU A 375 10.85 -11.46 -30.51
N VAL A 376 9.57 -11.67 -30.66
CA VAL A 376 8.96 -12.17 -31.89
C VAL A 376 8.05 -11.07 -32.39
N GLY A 377 8.41 -10.42 -33.46
CA GLY A 377 7.63 -9.30 -33.95
C GLY A 377 7.88 -9.01 -35.42
N ASP A 378 6.95 -8.28 -35.96
CA ASP A 378 7.02 -7.70 -37.29
C ASP A 378 7.27 -6.19 -37.11
N ALA A 379 8.48 -5.77 -37.38
CA ALA A 379 8.87 -4.36 -37.28
C ALA A 379 8.07 -3.48 -38.27
N GLU A 380 7.68 -4.05 -39.42
CA GLU A 380 6.88 -3.35 -40.43
C GLU A 380 5.43 -3.16 -39.94
N ALA A 381 4.91 -4.13 -39.16
CA ALA A 381 3.59 -4.03 -38.54
C ALA A 381 3.57 -3.20 -37.24
N ASN A 382 4.69 -2.60 -36.85
CA ASN A 382 4.84 -1.85 -35.59
C ASN A 382 4.30 -2.61 -34.36
N HIS A 383 4.57 -3.89 -34.31
CA HIS A 383 4.08 -4.84 -33.32
C HIS A 383 5.17 -5.81 -32.87
N ALA A 384 5.32 -6.02 -31.58
CA ALA A 384 6.17 -7.08 -31.07
C ALA A 384 5.58 -7.76 -29.83
N VAL A 385 5.78 -9.06 -29.78
CA VAL A 385 5.42 -9.93 -28.66
C VAL A 385 6.70 -10.45 -28.01
N MET A 386 6.80 -10.35 -26.71
CA MET A 386 7.88 -10.95 -25.93
C MET A 386 7.47 -12.38 -25.56
N LYS A 387 8.18 -13.36 -26.12
CA LYS A 387 7.97 -14.75 -25.78
C LYS A 387 8.89 -15.15 -24.63
N ILE A 388 8.31 -15.47 -23.50
CA ILE A 388 9.03 -15.93 -22.31
C ILE A 388 8.98 -17.45 -22.29
N THR A 389 10.14 -18.12 -22.30
CA THR A 389 10.20 -19.57 -22.32
C THR A 389 10.88 -20.12 -21.06
N PRO A 390 10.29 -21.11 -20.35
CA PRO A 390 8.89 -21.51 -20.43
C PRO A 390 7.97 -20.47 -19.78
N GLY A 391 6.82 -20.19 -20.37
CA GLY A 391 5.88 -19.23 -19.80
C GLY A 391 4.53 -19.20 -20.51
N PHE A 392 3.54 -18.75 -19.76
CA PHE A 392 2.15 -18.65 -20.21
C PHE A 392 1.74 -17.19 -20.51
N VAL A 393 2.64 -16.24 -20.29
CA VAL A 393 2.40 -14.83 -20.49
C VAL A 393 3.22 -14.37 -21.68
N GLN A 394 2.59 -13.63 -22.57
CA GLN A 394 3.21 -13.07 -23.77
C GLN A 394 3.05 -11.54 -23.74
N PRO A 395 3.88 -10.83 -22.97
CA PRO A 395 3.86 -9.38 -22.98
C PRO A 395 4.06 -8.85 -24.40
N PHE A 396 3.35 -7.79 -24.73
CA PHE A 396 3.46 -7.18 -26.05
C PHE A 396 3.49 -5.67 -25.96
N VAL A 397 4.03 -5.04 -27.00
CA VAL A 397 3.91 -3.62 -27.28
C VAL A 397 3.51 -3.47 -28.75
N GLN A 398 2.51 -2.63 -29.01
CA GLN A 398 1.95 -2.38 -30.33
C GLN A 398 1.69 -0.90 -30.53
N GLY A 399 2.02 -0.38 -31.74
CA GLY A 399 1.61 0.93 -32.19
C GLY A 399 0.31 0.88 -33.01
N TYR A 400 -0.52 1.91 -32.90
CA TYR A 400 -1.74 2.06 -33.70
C TYR A 400 -2.19 3.52 -33.77
N ALA A 401 -2.94 3.85 -34.82
CA ALA A 401 -3.56 5.16 -34.98
C ALA A 401 -5.04 5.14 -34.53
N TYR A 402 -5.49 6.23 -33.92
CA TYR A 402 -6.88 6.48 -33.61
C TYR A 402 -7.21 7.97 -33.75
N GLY A 403 -8.10 8.30 -34.66
CA GLY A 403 -8.28 9.68 -35.13
C GLY A 403 -6.97 10.22 -35.73
N ASP A 404 -6.62 11.43 -35.38
CA ASP A 404 -5.38 12.09 -35.81
C ASP A 404 -4.19 11.81 -34.86
N GLN A 405 -4.39 10.94 -33.86
CA GLN A 405 -3.39 10.64 -32.83
C GLN A 405 -2.84 9.24 -32.98
N PHE A 406 -1.52 9.10 -32.83
CA PHE A 406 -0.86 7.81 -32.72
C PHE A 406 -0.69 7.39 -31.26
N TYR A 407 -0.85 6.08 -31.00
CA TYR A 407 -0.77 5.49 -29.69
C TYR A 407 0.18 4.31 -29.66
N GLN A 408 0.78 4.09 -28.53
CA GLN A 408 1.40 2.82 -28.18
C GLN A 408 0.56 2.12 -27.11
N MET A 409 0.44 0.81 -27.21
CA MET A 409 -0.29 -0.04 -26.27
C MET A 409 0.59 -1.19 -25.84
N ALA A 410 0.59 -1.48 -24.53
CA ALA A 410 1.25 -2.64 -23.96
C ALA A 410 0.25 -3.48 -23.17
N GLY A 411 0.54 -4.77 -23.06
CA GLY A 411 -0.28 -5.70 -22.27
C GLY A 411 0.46 -6.98 -21.92
N LEU A 412 -0.14 -7.80 -21.05
CA LEU A 412 0.44 -9.08 -20.62
C LEU A 412 0.10 -10.25 -21.53
N THR A 413 -0.96 -10.12 -22.31
CA THR A 413 -1.38 -11.17 -23.25
C THR A 413 -1.94 -10.50 -24.49
N PHE A 414 -1.37 -10.85 -25.61
CA PHE A 414 -1.87 -10.38 -26.90
C PHE A 414 -3.18 -11.10 -27.24
N VAL A 415 -4.23 -10.30 -27.51
CA VAL A 415 -5.49 -10.81 -28.02
C VAL A 415 -5.88 -9.94 -29.21
N ASN A 416 -6.16 -10.58 -30.33
CA ASN A 416 -6.69 -9.85 -31.49
C ASN A 416 -8.12 -9.39 -31.18
N ILE A 417 -8.29 -8.07 -31.04
CA ILE A 417 -9.56 -7.46 -30.70
C ILE A 417 -10.35 -7.25 -31.99
N SER A 418 -11.16 -8.26 -32.34
CA SER A 418 -11.94 -8.26 -33.59
C SER A 418 -13.33 -7.62 -33.46
N ARG A 419 -13.85 -7.40 -32.23
CA ARG A 419 -15.16 -6.81 -31.98
C ARG A 419 -15.06 -5.79 -30.85
N THR A 420 -15.60 -4.62 -31.06
CA THR A 420 -15.53 -3.49 -30.13
C THR A 420 -16.93 -3.10 -29.66
N ASN A 421 -17.22 -3.36 -28.39
CA ASN A 421 -18.28 -2.63 -27.70
C ASN A 421 -17.58 -1.46 -26.98
N PRO A 422 -18.00 -0.22 -27.21
CA PRO A 422 -17.38 0.93 -26.54
C PRO A 422 -17.60 0.85 -25.03
N PRO A 423 -16.72 1.49 -24.23
CA PRO A 423 -16.93 1.60 -22.80
C PRO A 423 -18.23 2.38 -22.51
N PRO A 424 -18.84 2.16 -21.32
CA PRO A 424 -20.07 2.88 -20.98
C PRO A 424 -19.89 4.40 -21.06
N ALA A 425 -20.79 5.09 -21.76
CA ALA A 425 -20.71 6.55 -21.93
C ALA A 425 -20.72 7.30 -20.59
N ALA A 426 -21.41 6.76 -19.58
CA ALA A 426 -21.40 7.31 -18.23
C ALA A 426 -20.02 7.31 -17.56
N LEU A 427 -19.17 6.32 -17.87
CA LEU A 427 -17.80 6.28 -17.39
C LEU A 427 -16.95 7.39 -18.01
N LEU A 428 -17.08 7.59 -19.33
CA LEU A 428 -16.35 8.63 -20.05
C LEU A 428 -16.81 10.03 -19.64
N GLY A 429 -18.11 10.23 -19.45
CA GLY A 429 -18.67 11.52 -19.04
C GLY A 429 -18.18 11.99 -17.66
N GLN A 430 -17.82 11.08 -16.74
CA GLN A 430 -17.21 11.42 -15.47
C GLN A 430 -15.77 11.95 -15.60
N ILE A 431 -15.11 11.66 -16.71
CA ILE A 431 -13.71 12.01 -16.95
C ILE A 431 -13.62 13.29 -17.77
N GLU A 432 -14.31 13.35 -18.92
CA GLU A 432 -14.15 14.40 -19.94
C GLU A 432 -14.54 15.78 -19.42
N ASN A 433 -15.58 15.86 -18.59
CA ASN A 433 -16.13 17.13 -18.10
C ASN A 433 -15.47 17.66 -16.82
N HIS A 434 -14.38 17.05 -16.36
CA HIS A 434 -13.76 17.42 -15.10
C HIS A 434 -12.38 18.08 -15.27
N PRO A 435 -12.28 19.44 -15.32
CA PRO A 435 -11.03 20.12 -15.68
C PRO A 435 -9.90 19.90 -14.64
N ARG A 436 -10.23 19.76 -13.36
CA ARG A 436 -9.25 19.54 -12.28
C ARG A 436 -8.80 18.07 -12.15
N LEU A 437 -9.47 17.12 -12.83
CA LEU A 437 -9.19 15.71 -12.73
C LEU A 437 -7.81 15.41 -13.32
N ARG A 438 -6.96 14.75 -12.54
CA ARG A 438 -5.62 14.29 -12.92
C ARG A 438 -5.52 12.78 -13.01
N TYR A 439 -6.32 12.09 -12.21
CA TYR A 439 -6.41 10.63 -12.20
C TYR A 439 -7.83 10.21 -11.93
N TYR A 440 -8.28 9.22 -12.67
CA TYR A 440 -9.54 8.53 -12.47
C TYR A 440 -9.30 7.03 -12.47
N HIS A 441 -9.87 6.33 -11.52
CA HIS A 441 -9.85 4.88 -11.48
C HIS A 441 -11.23 4.37 -11.05
N TRP A 442 -11.74 3.44 -11.83
CA TRP A 442 -12.93 2.66 -11.54
C TRP A 442 -12.60 1.17 -11.62
N GLU A 443 -13.13 0.38 -10.71
CA GLU A 443 -12.97 -1.08 -10.73
C GLU A 443 -14.15 -1.81 -10.12
N LEU A 444 -14.36 -3.05 -10.55
CA LEU A 444 -15.10 -4.09 -9.84
C LEU A 444 -14.13 -4.71 -8.83
N THR A 445 -14.20 -4.28 -7.58
CA THR A 445 -13.18 -4.59 -6.57
C THR A 445 -13.07 -6.09 -6.31
N GLY A 446 -14.20 -6.82 -6.26
CA GLY A 446 -14.19 -8.28 -6.11
C GLY A 446 -13.43 -8.99 -7.24
N GLU A 447 -13.72 -8.64 -8.50
CA GLU A 447 -13.01 -9.19 -9.67
C GLU A 447 -11.52 -8.86 -9.64
N LYS A 448 -11.15 -7.68 -9.16
CA LYS A 448 -9.75 -7.28 -9.03
C LYS A 448 -9.03 -8.05 -7.92
N VAL A 449 -9.67 -8.29 -6.78
CA VAL A 449 -9.13 -9.16 -5.71
C VAL A 449 -8.84 -10.56 -6.26
N PHE A 450 -9.80 -11.16 -6.98
CA PHE A 450 -9.61 -12.44 -7.66
C PHE A 450 -8.40 -12.43 -8.60
N GLN A 451 -8.31 -11.42 -9.47
CA GLN A 451 -7.20 -11.30 -10.42
C GLN A 451 -5.86 -11.19 -9.70
N TYR A 452 -5.72 -10.31 -8.72
CA TYR A 452 -4.44 -10.11 -8.03
C TYR A 452 -4.04 -11.31 -7.18
N ARG A 453 -5.00 -11.99 -6.52
CA ARG A 453 -4.72 -13.25 -5.83
C ARG A 453 -4.12 -14.28 -6.78
N ASN A 454 -4.72 -14.47 -7.95
CA ASN A 454 -4.21 -15.42 -8.95
C ASN A 454 -2.85 -15.00 -9.51
N LEU A 455 -2.62 -13.69 -9.70
CA LEU A 455 -1.32 -13.18 -10.13
C LEU A 455 -0.23 -13.45 -9.09
N PHE A 456 -0.52 -13.21 -7.83
CA PHE A 456 0.43 -13.48 -6.75
C PHE A 456 0.73 -14.96 -6.59
N ASN A 457 -0.29 -15.83 -6.74
CA ASN A 457 -0.10 -17.27 -6.72
C ASN A 457 0.73 -17.77 -7.92
N LEU A 458 0.47 -17.24 -9.11
CA LEU A 458 1.27 -17.52 -10.30
C LEU A 458 2.72 -17.04 -10.11
N GLY A 459 2.92 -15.85 -9.60
CA GLY A 459 4.24 -15.34 -9.25
C GLY A 459 4.94 -16.24 -8.24
N GLY A 460 4.26 -16.64 -7.17
CA GLY A 460 4.77 -17.59 -6.19
C GLY A 460 5.22 -18.92 -6.83
N PHE A 461 4.40 -19.46 -7.73
CA PHE A 461 4.73 -20.68 -8.47
C PHE A 461 5.95 -20.47 -9.39
N LEU A 462 5.98 -19.39 -10.16
CA LEU A 462 7.06 -19.14 -11.12
C LEU A 462 8.42 -18.88 -10.46
N PHE A 463 8.42 -18.34 -9.24
CA PHE A 463 9.65 -17.97 -8.52
C PHE A 463 9.98 -18.89 -7.34
N GLY A 464 9.29 -20.04 -7.23
CA GLY A 464 9.52 -21.00 -6.14
C GLY A 464 9.19 -20.47 -4.75
N LYS A 465 8.43 -19.33 -4.66
CA LYS A 465 8.02 -18.73 -3.40
C LYS A 465 6.62 -19.20 -3.06
N GLY A 466 6.38 -19.45 -1.78
CA GLY A 466 5.12 -20.02 -1.29
C GLY A 466 3.89 -19.40 -1.92
N GLN A 467 3.00 -20.24 -2.42
CA GLN A 467 1.67 -19.84 -2.85
C GLN A 467 0.82 -19.61 -1.61
N MET A 468 -0.13 -18.68 -1.71
CA MET A 468 -1.17 -18.58 -0.69
C MET A 468 -1.96 -19.91 -0.73
N LEU A 469 -1.76 -20.74 0.27
CA LEU A 469 -2.38 -22.06 0.35
C LEU A 469 -3.91 -21.93 0.42
N LYS A 470 -4.61 -22.84 -0.24
CA LYS A 470 -6.08 -22.84 -0.25
C LYS A 470 -6.69 -22.96 1.15
N ASP A 471 -5.97 -23.57 2.08
CA ASP A 471 -6.39 -23.74 3.47
C ASP A 471 -6.02 -22.53 4.36
N SER A 472 -5.39 -21.51 3.80
CA SER A 472 -5.02 -20.31 4.53
C SER A 472 -6.25 -19.43 4.80
N PRO A 473 -6.41 -18.87 6.02
CA PRO A 473 -7.47 -17.91 6.32
C PRO A 473 -7.53 -16.74 5.34
N LEU A 474 -6.38 -16.28 4.86
CA LEU A 474 -6.26 -15.20 3.89
C LEU A 474 -6.83 -15.58 2.52
N PHE A 475 -6.68 -16.84 2.10
CA PHE A 475 -7.32 -17.31 0.87
C PHE A 475 -8.85 -17.28 1.01
N SER A 476 -9.39 -17.86 2.08
CA SER A 476 -10.82 -17.87 2.36
C SER A 476 -11.39 -16.45 2.48
N TRP A 477 -10.66 -15.55 3.14
CA TRP A 477 -11.02 -14.14 3.26
C TRP A 477 -11.07 -13.44 1.89
N THR A 478 -10.06 -13.60 1.04
CA THR A 478 -10.09 -13.00 -0.30
C THR A 478 -11.22 -13.57 -1.16
N VAL A 479 -11.56 -14.85 -1.04
CA VAL A 479 -12.71 -15.46 -1.74
C VAL A 479 -14.04 -14.89 -1.22
N MET A 480 -14.18 -14.67 0.08
CA MET A 480 -15.36 -14.02 0.65
C MET A 480 -15.51 -12.60 0.12
N LEU A 481 -14.43 -11.82 0.10
CA LEU A 481 -14.42 -10.45 -0.40
C LEU A 481 -14.78 -10.36 -1.90
N GLU A 482 -14.35 -11.31 -2.73
CA GLU A 482 -14.70 -11.36 -4.16
C GLU A 482 -16.20 -11.31 -4.39
N ASN A 483 -16.98 -11.96 -3.53
CA ASN A 483 -18.42 -12.07 -3.68
C ASN A 483 -19.20 -10.92 -3.02
N ARG A 484 -18.55 -10.09 -2.22
CA ARG A 484 -19.21 -9.02 -1.45
C ARG A 484 -18.85 -7.61 -1.91
N LEU A 485 -17.66 -7.44 -2.49
CA LEU A 485 -17.20 -6.11 -2.86
C LEU A 485 -17.76 -5.68 -4.22
N GLY A 486 -18.37 -4.52 -4.24
CA GLY A 486 -18.88 -3.87 -5.44
C GLY A 486 -17.82 -3.01 -6.11
N ASN A 487 -18.26 -1.86 -6.60
CA ASN A 487 -17.42 -0.92 -7.33
C ASN A 487 -16.57 -0.07 -6.37
N ALA A 488 -15.37 0.27 -6.81
CA ALA A 488 -14.58 1.35 -6.23
C ALA A 488 -14.29 2.42 -7.28
N VAL A 489 -14.39 3.68 -6.86
CA VAL A 489 -14.01 4.83 -7.68
C VAL A 489 -13.01 5.65 -6.91
N THR A 490 -11.88 5.99 -7.54
CA THR A 490 -10.86 6.88 -6.98
C THR A 490 -10.58 8.01 -7.95
N GLN A 491 -10.58 9.23 -7.45
CA GLN A 491 -10.26 10.43 -8.22
C GLN A 491 -9.14 11.21 -7.52
N LEU A 492 -8.27 11.80 -8.31
CA LEU A 492 -7.34 12.82 -7.85
C LEU A 492 -7.59 14.08 -8.61
N LEU A 493 -7.85 15.11 -7.85
CA LEU A 493 -8.21 16.43 -8.35
C LEU A 493 -7.11 17.42 -7.99
N ARG A 494 -6.61 18.17 -8.96
CA ARG A 494 -5.70 19.28 -8.66
C ARG A 494 -6.45 20.31 -7.81
N LYS A 495 -5.99 20.55 -6.60
CA LYS A 495 -6.53 21.54 -5.68
C LYS A 495 -5.84 22.88 -5.85
N ASP A 496 -4.52 22.85 -5.90
CA ASP A 496 -3.63 23.99 -6.11
C ASP A 496 -2.35 23.54 -6.85
N GLU A 497 -1.32 24.37 -6.85
CA GLU A 497 -0.09 24.15 -7.61
C GLU A 497 0.70 22.90 -7.13
N ARG A 498 0.56 22.50 -5.86
CA ARG A 498 1.31 21.38 -5.27
C ARG A 498 0.44 20.36 -4.59
N THR A 499 -0.88 20.51 -4.65
CA THR A 499 -1.79 19.64 -3.89
C THR A 499 -2.76 18.91 -4.82
N LEU A 500 -2.77 17.59 -4.72
CA LEU A 500 -3.83 16.74 -5.26
C LEU A 500 -4.77 16.33 -4.13
N GLU A 501 -6.04 16.61 -4.31
CA GLU A 501 -7.11 16.12 -3.46
C GLU A 501 -7.46 14.68 -3.84
N ILE A 502 -7.60 13.81 -2.84
CA ILE A 502 -7.99 12.42 -2.98
C ILE A 502 -9.46 12.31 -2.67
N GLN A 503 -10.20 11.66 -3.56
CA GLN A 503 -11.59 11.29 -3.31
C GLN A 503 -11.77 9.84 -3.76
N ARG A 504 -12.19 8.97 -2.83
CA ARG A 504 -12.53 7.59 -3.12
C ARG A 504 -13.86 7.21 -2.47
N LYS A 505 -14.61 6.39 -3.18
CA LYS A 505 -15.79 5.71 -2.67
C LYS A 505 -15.66 4.22 -2.98
N SER A 506 -15.73 3.38 -1.95
CA SER A 506 -15.62 1.92 -2.07
C SER A 506 -16.26 1.23 -0.86
N HIS A 507 -16.45 -0.08 -0.92
CA HIS A 507 -17.07 -0.83 0.21
C HIS A 507 -16.17 -0.91 1.45
N LEU A 508 -14.84 -0.97 1.28
CA LEU A 508 -13.89 -1.11 2.40
C LEU A 508 -12.86 0.04 2.49
N GLY A 509 -13.06 1.14 1.78
CA GLY A 509 -12.04 2.19 1.69
C GLY A 509 -10.81 1.80 0.85
N LEU A 510 -10.73 0.55 0.38
CA LEU A 510 -9.60 -0.05 -0.31
C LEU A 510 -9.95 -0.46 -1.73
N THR A 511 -8.94 -0.50 -2.60
CA THR A 511 -9.02 -1.12 -3.93
C THR A 511 -8.67 -2.61 -3.87
N GLY A 512 -9.01 -3.38 -4.88
CA GLY A 512 -8.68 -4.80 -4.98
C GLY A 512 -7.17 -5.06 -4.95
N PHE A 513 -6.36 -4.13 -5.48
CA PHE A 513 -4.91 -4.20 -5.38
C PHE A 513 -4.44 -4.03 -3.93
N GLU A 514 -4.92 -3.01 -3.23
CA GLU A 514 -4.57 -2.75 -1.83
C GLU A 514 -4.95 -3.93 -0.93
N ILE A 515 -6.13 -4.51 -1.13
CA ILE A 515 -6.59 -5.72 -0.41
C ILE A 515 -5.64 -6.90 -0.67
N ALA A 516 -5.30 -7.15 -1.92
CA ALA A 516 -4.43 -8.27 -2.28
C ALA A 516 -3.01 -8.11 -1.74
N VAL A 517 -2.48 -6.89 -1.74
CA VAL A 517 -1.16 -6.61 -1.14
C VAL A 517 -1.21 -6.71 0.39
N LEU A 518 -2.30 -6.25 1.03
CA LEU A 518 -2.50 -6.43 2.47
C LEU A 518 -2.53 -7.92 2.85
N ALA A 519 -3.26 -8.73 2.08
CA ALA A 519 -3.30 -10.18 2.28
C ALA A 519 -1.90 -10.80 2.12
N ARG A 520 -1.14 -10.39 1.09
CA ARG A 520 0.23 -10.86 0.89
C ARG A 520 1.16 -10.45 2.03
N TRP A 521 1.06 -9.21 2.50
CA TRP A 521 1.83 -8.74 3.64
C TRP A 521 1.52 -9.52 4.90
N MET A 522 0.23 -9.79 5.18
CA MET A 522 -0.17 -10.63 6.32
C MET A 522 0.36 -12.07 6.21
N HIS A 523 0.45 -12.61 4.99
CA HIS A 523 0.99 -13.94 4.75
C HIS A 523 2.52 -14.03 4.89
N ALA A 524 3.24 -12.93 4.74
CA ALA A 524 4.69 -12.93 4.86
C ALA A 524 5.13 -13.15 6.31
N ASP A 525 6.10 -14.03 6.55
CA ASP A 525 6.59 -14.35 7.90
C ASP A 525 7.37 -13.19 8.54
N VAL A 526 7.83 -12.25 7.73
CA VAL A 526 8.72 -11.16 8.15
C VAL A 526 7.95 -9.86 8.25
N PHE A 527 7.98 -9.24 9.44
CA PHE A 527 7.60 -7.85 9.62
C PHE A 527 8.88 -6.99 9.51
N PRO A 528 8.86 -5.84 8.91
CA PRO A 528 7.74 -5.12 8.30
C PRO A 528 7.59 -5.33 6.78
N TRP A 529 8.39 -6.15 6.17
CA TRP A 529 8.63 -6.17 4.74
C TRP A 529 7.49 -6.83 3.95
N ILE A 530 7.01 -6.17 2.92
CA ILE A 530 6.20 -6.79 1.87
C ILE A 530 7.07 -7.59 0.92
N HIS A 531 8.29 -7.15 0.74
CA HIS A 531 9.28 -7.87 -0.02
C HIS A 531 10.22 -8.57 0.96
N GLY A 532 10.33 -9.88 0.85
CA GLY A 532 11.57 -10.53 1.28
C GLY A 532 12.74 -9.78 0.64
N PRO A 533 13.98 -10.02 1.07
CA PRO A 533 15.16 -9.36 0.54
C PRO A 533 15.07 -9.19 -0.97
N SER A 534 15.64 -8.13 -1.52
CA SER A 534 15.57 -7.85 -2.96
C SER A 534 15.94 -9.11 -3.74
N LEU A 535 15.46 -9.28 -4.97
CA LEU A 535 15.81 -10.46 -5.78
C LEU A 535 17.33 -10.70 -5.86
N THR A 536 18.14 -9.63 -5.71
CA THR A 536 19.60 -9.70 -5.58
C THR A 536 20.07 -10.29 -4.24
N ASP A 537 19.36 -10.04 -3.14
CA ASP A 537 19.72 -10.57 -1.81
C ASP A 537 19.39 -12.06 -1.68
N TRP A 538 18.45 -12.58 -2.48
CA TRP A 538 18.13 -14.00 -2.53
C TRP A 538 19.26 -14.84 -3.10
N HIS A 539 19.99 -14.35 -4.11
CA HIS A 539 21.16 -15.03 -4.64
C HIS A 539 22.30 -15.11 -3.62
N LEU A 540 22.46 -14.10 -2.78
CA LEU A 540 23.49 -14.13 -1.74
C LEU A 540 23.11 -15.08 -0.58
N ALA A 541 21.84 -15.19 -0.22
CA ALA A 541 21.38 -16.10 0.82
C ALA A 541 21.42 -17.58 0.39
N GLU A 542 21.11 -17.89 -0.87
CA GLU A 542 21.26 -19.26 -1.41
C GLU A 542 22.71 -19.70 -1.53
N LEU A 543 23.64 -18.76 -1.81
CA LEU A 543 25.06 -19.04 -1.88
C LEU A 543 25.72 -19.22 -0.49
N GLN A 544 25.05 -18.73 0.56
CA GLN A 544 25.53 -18.82 1.96
C GLN A 544 24.90 -19.96 2.76
N SER A 545 23.85 -20.61 2.26
CA SER A 545 23.34 -21.81 2.90
C SER A 545 24.29 -22.99 2.66
N PRO A 546 24.82 -23.62 3.71
CA PRO A 546 25.60 -24.85 3.54
C PRO A 546 24.70 -25.89 2.85
N ARG A 547 25.11 -26.35 1.69
CA ARG A 547 24.48 -27.51 1.04
C ARG A 547 24.62 -28.71 1.98
N PRO A 548 23.56 -29.50 2.19
CA PRO A 548 23.60 -30.66 3.05
C PRO A 548 24.60 -31.71 2.61
#